data_2b82d0cc015e145d0fc4cc365b29bb1c
#
_entry.id   2b82d0cc015e145d0fc4cc365b29bb1c
#
_cell.length_a   1.000
_cell.length_b   1.000
_cell.length_c   1.000
_cell.angle_alpha   90.00
_cell.angle_beta   90.00
_cell.angle_gamma   90.00
#
_symmetry.space_group_name_H-M   'P 1'
#
loop_
_entity.id
_entity.type
_entity.pdbx_description
1 polymer ?
#
loop_
_entity_poly.entity_id
_entity_poly.type
_entity_poly.pdbx_seq_one_letter_code
_entity_poly.pdbx_strand_id
1 'polypeptide(L)'
;MDEETWEEMEPLEVPIDGTLDLHNFQPREIKDLVPDYLEACREKGILQVRIVHGKGTGALRQTVHAVLERLPEVESFRLGGMGAGGWGATLVVLKRA
;
A
#
# COMPACT_ATOMS: atom_id res chain seq x y z
N MET A 1 22.64 18.83 15.09
CA MET A 1 22.40 18.73 14.60
C MET A 1 21.34 18.55 14.15
N ASP A 2 20.82 18.75 13.80
CA ASP A 2 19.87 18.63 13.34
C ASP A 2 19.66 17.71 12.29
N GLU A 3 20.56 17.31 11.71
CA GLU A 3 20.47 16.33 10.70
C GLU A 3 19.86 15.09 11.16
N GLU A 4 20.04 14.74 12.38
CA GLU A 4 19.46 13.54 12.87
C GLU A 4 17.96 13.58 12.85
N THR A 5 17.41 14.73 13.09
CA THR A 5 15.96 14.82 13.14
C THR A 5 15.32 14.53 11.81
N TRP A 6 15.84 15.13 10.76
CA TRP A 6 15.22 14.86 9.48
C TRP A 6 15.55 13.46 8.98
N GLU A 7 16.65 12.91 9.41
CA GLU A 7 16.96 11.55 9.03
C GLU A 7 15.97 10.57 9.60
N GLU A 8 15.44 10.87 10.76
CA GLU A 8 14.48 9.97 11.36
C GLU A 8 13.23 9.87 10.53
N MET A 9 12.98 10.84 9.70
CA MET A 9 11.80 10.80 8.86
C MET A 9 12.04 10.06 7.57
N GLU A 10 13.28 9.82 7.22
CA GLU A 10 13.58 9.16 5.97
C GLU A 10 13.01 7.75 5.88
N PRO A 11 13.09 6.94 6.94
CA PRO A 11 12.60 5.57 6.82
C PRO A 11 11.13 5.48 6.48
N LEU A 12 10.40 6.57 6.67
CA LEU A 12 8.98 6.55 6.39
C LEU A 12 8.67 6.95 4.96
N GLU A 13 9.68 7.36 4.24
CA GLU A 13 9.44 7.75 2.86
C GLU A 13 9.30 6.54 1.98
N VAL A 14 8.28 6.53 1.17
CA VAL A 14 8.02 5.47 0.22
C VAL A 14 7.77 6.13 -1.12
N PRO A 15 8.46 5.70 -2.17
CA PRO A 15 8.21 6.30 -3.49
C PRO A 15 6.74 6.13 -3.86
N ILE A 16 6.15 7.21 -4.36
CA ILE A 16 4.75 7.18 -4.74
C ILE A 16 4.69 6.94 -6.23
N ASP A 17 4.80 5.68 -6.62
CA ASP A 17 4.82 5.31 -8.02
C ASP A 17 3.76 4.28 -8.38
N GLY A 18 2.86 3.98 -7.45
CA GLY A 18 1.78 3.05 -7.74
C GLY A 18 2.07 1.62 -7.32
N THR A 19 3.21 1.36 -6.73
CA THR A 19 3.55 0.04 -6.21
C THR A 19 4.04 0.19 -4.79
N LEU A 20 3.36 -0.47 -3.87
CA LEU A 20 3.70 -0.42 -2.44
C LEU A 20 4.11 -1.82 -2.01
N ASP A 21 5.37 -1.96 -1.63
CA ASP A 21 5.91 -3.25 -1.21
C ASP A 21 5.92 -3.29 0.30
N LEU A 22 5.22 -4.25 0.87
CA LEU A 22 5.02 -4.33 2.30
C LEU A 22 5.92 -5.31 3.01
N HIS A 23 6.87 -5.93 2.29
CA HIS A 23 7.59 -7.05 2.91
C HIS A 23 8.43 -6.60 4.12
N ASN A 24 8.75 -5.34 4.24
CA ASN A 24 9.52 -4.83 5.38
C ASN A 24 8.64 -4.22 6.45
N PHE A 25 7.32 -4.32 6.32
CA PHE A 25 6.40 -3.70 7.27
C PHE A 25 5.67 -4.77 8.06
N GLN A 26 5.33 -4.44 9.30
CA GLN A 26 4.56 -5.35 10.14
C GLN A 26 3.06 -5.05 9.99
N PRO A 27 2.21 -6.05 10.28
CA PRO A 27 0.77 -5.85 10.08
C PRO A 27 0.22 -4.61 10.77
N ARG A 28 0.72 -4.29 11.96
CA ARG A 28 0.19 -3.12 12.68
C ARG A 28 0.53 -1.82 11.99
N GLU A 29 1.60 -1.80 11.18
CA GLU A 29 1.98 -0.60 10.45
C GLU A 29 1.12 -0.39 9.22
N ILE A 30 0.54 -1.47 8.71
CA ILE A 30 -0.20 -1.44 7.47
C ILE A 30 -1.46 -0.57 7.61
N LYS A 31 -2.07 -0.57 8.79
CA LYS A 31 -3.31 0.15 8.99
C LYS A 31 -3.17 1.64 8.73
N ASP A 32 -2.00 2.18 9.02
CA ASP A 32 -1.75 3.60 8.78
C ASP A 32 -1.07 3.82 7.45
N LEU A 33 -0.17 2.92 7.08
CA LEU A 33 0.61 3.10 5.87
C LEU A 33 -0.24 3.05 4.61
N VAL A 34 -1.13 2.07 4.52
CA VAL A 34 -1.89 1.87 3.30
C VAL A 34 -2.79 3.06 2.99
N PRO A 35 -3.59 3.56 3.95
CA PRO A 35 -4.41 4.73 3.64
C PRO A 35 -3.59 5.93 3.23
N ASP A 36 -2.48 6.16 3.91
CA ASP A 36 -1.64 7.31 3.59
C ASP A 36 -1.05 7.18 2.19
N TYR A 37 -0.59 5.99 1.85
CA TYR A 37 -0.01 5.77 0.53
C TYR A 37 -1.05 5.97 -0.56
N LEU A 38 -2.25 5.44 -0.35
CA LEU A 38 -3.28 5.54 -1.37
C LEU A 38 -3.72 7.00 -1.56
N GLU A 39 -3.77 7.75 -0.47
CA GLU A 39 -4.12 9.16 -0.60
C GLU A 39 -3.06 9.91 -1.41
N ALA A 40 -1.78 9.61 -1.16
CA ALA A 40 -0.71 10.24 -1.91
C ALA A 40 -0.80 9.88 -3.39
N CYS A 41 -1.18 8.64 -3.69
CA CYS A 41 -1.36 8.23 -5.08
C CYS A 41 -2.48 9.01 -5.74
N ARG A 42 -3.61 9.17 -5.04
CA ARG A 42 -4.73 9.92 -5.58
C ARG A 42 -4.35 11.34 -5.89
N GLU A 43 -3.57 11.95 -5.02
CA GLU A 43 -3.15 13.32 -5.22
C GLU A 43 -2.28 13.47 -6.45
N LYS A 44 -1.58 12.42 -6.82
CA LYS A 44 -0.74 12.43 -8.00
C LYS A 44 -1.46 11.93 -9.24
N GLY A 45 -2.73 11.57 -9.11
CA GLY A 45 -3.46 11.05 -10.24
C GLY A 45 -3.20 9.60 -10.53
N ILE A 46 -2.56 8.88 -9.62
CA ILE A 46 -2.30 7.46 -9.77
C ILE A 46 -3.48 6.72 -9.17
N LEU A 47 -4.31 6.14 -10.02
CA LEU A 47 -5.55 5.52 -9.58
C LEU A 47 -5.50 4.00 -9.61
N GLN A 48 -4.42 3.41 -10.12
CA GLN A 48 -4.24 1.97 -10.09
C GLN A 48 -2.98 1.69 -9.30
N VAL A 49 -3.13 0.94 -8.21
CA VAL A 49 -2.05 0.71 -7.28
C VAL A 49 -1.89 -0.77 -7.06
N ARG A 50 -0.65 -1.20 -6.98
CA ARG A 50 -0.33 -2.59 -6.67
C ARG A 50 0.31 -2.64 -5.30
N ILE A 51 -0.27 -3.44 -4.41
CA ILE A 51 0.25 -3.61 -3.06
C ILE A 51 0.81 -5.01 -2.95
N VAL A 52 2.11 -5.10 -2.75
CA VAL A 52 2.80 -6.38 -2.70
C VAL A 52 2.90 -6.80 -1.24
N HIS A 53 2.14 -7.81 -0.87
CA HIS A 53 2.11 -8.31 0.52
C HIS A 53 2.77 -9.66 0.67
N GLY A 54 3.17 -10.27 -0.44
CA GLY A 54 3.81 -11.56 -0.37
C GLY A 54 2.80 -12.68 -0.21
N LYS A 55 3.28 -13.90 -0.37
CA LYS A 55 2.40 -15.05 -0.29
C LYS A 55 2.29 -15.61 1.12
N GLY A 56 3.38 -15.64 1.84
CA GLY A 56 3.47 -16.04 3.24
C GLY A 56 2.28 -16.79 3.79
N THR A 57 1.90 -16.45 5.01
CA THR A 57 0.76 -17.07 5.67
C THR A 57 -0.57 -16.46 5.28
N GLY A 58 -0.53 -15.34 4.56
CA GLY A 58 -1.73 -14.61 4.23
C GLY A 58 -2.10 -13.55 5.24
N ALA A 59 -1.31 -13.40 6.31
CA ALA A 59 -1.65 -12.41 7.33
C ALA A 59 -1.62 -11.00 6.79
N LEU A 60 -0.57 -10.65 6.05
CA LEU A 60 -0.51 -9.31 5.48
C LEU A 60 -1.61 -9.09 4.47
N ARG A 61 -1.89 -10.10 3.65
CA ARG A 61 -2.96 -9.97 2.67
C ARG A 61 -4.29 -9.70 3.35
N GLN A 62 -4.59 -10.44 4.42
CA GLN A 62 -5.84 -10.23 5.12
C GLN A 62 -5.91 -8.84 5.72
N THR A 63 -4.82 -8.37 6.29
CA THR A 63 -4.78 -7.03 6.86
C THR A 63 -5.02 -5.97 5.79
N VAL A 64 -4.36 -6.13 4.65
CA VAL A 64 -4.52 -5.18 3.56
C VAL A 64 -5.97 -5.15 3.09
N HIS A 65 -6.56 -6.32 2.87
CA HIS A 65 -7.93 -6.37 2.37
C HIS A 65 -8.90 -5.78 3.37
N ALA A 66 -8.69 -6.01 4.67
CA ALA A 66 -9.56 -5.43 5.68
C ALA A 66 -9.48 -3.91 5.67
N VAL A 67 -8.27 -3.38 5.49
CA VAL A 67 -8.10 -1.94 5.43
C VAL A 67 -8.80 -1.38 4.18
N LEU A 68 -8.57 -2.03 3.03
CA LEU A 68 -9.15 -1.54 1.78
C LEU A 68 -10.67 -1.50 1.82
N GLU A 69 -11.28 -2.47 2.49
CA GLU A 69 -12.72 -2.52 2.56
C GLU A 69 -13.32 -1.34 3.33
N ARG A 70 -12.50 -0.71 4.16
CA ARG A 70 -13.00 0.40 4.97
C ARG A 70 -12.74 1.75 4.34
N LEU A 71 -11.99 1.81 3.25
CA LEU A 71 -11.61 3.08 2.66
C LEU A 71 -12.58 3.48 1.57
N PRO A 72 -13.29 4.59 1.74
CA PRO A 72 -14.25 5.01 0.73
C PRO A 72 -13.62 5.41 -0.58
N GLU A 73 -12.34 5.77 -0.56
CA GLU A 73 -11.66 6.14 -1.79
C GLU A 73 -11.27 4.95 -2.65
N VAL A 74 -11.40 3.74 -2.13
CA VAL A 74 -11.11 2.54 -2.91
C VAL A 74 -12.35 2.13 -3.69
N GLU A 75 -12.23 2.10 -5.01
CA GLU A 75 -13.34 1.69 -5.84
C GLU A 75 -13.48 0.17 -5.86
N SER A 76 -12.36 -0.52 -6.00
CA SER A 76 -12.36 -1.97 -6.02
C SER A 76 -10.95 -2.47 -5.79
N PHE A 77 -10.83 -3.74 -5.42
CA PHE A 77 -9.53 -4.37 -5.32
C PHE A 77 -9.69 -5.87 -5.52
N ARG A 78 -8.59 -6.52 -5.93
CA ARG A 78 -8.59 -7.96 -6.12
C ARG A 78 -7.17 -8.44 -6.05
N LEU A 79 -7.00 -9.73 -5.77
CA LEU A 79 -5.69 -10.34 -5.83
C LEU A 79 -5.16 -10.26 -7.25
N GLY A 80 -3.87 -10.02 -7.38
CA GLY A 80 -3.23 -10.00 -8.67
C GLY A 80 -3.19 -11.39 -9.26
N GLY A 81 -3.36 -11.47 -10.57
CA GLY A 81 -3.25 -12.72 -11.26
C GLY A 81 -1.81 -12.97 -11.68
N MET A 82 -1.63 -14.00 -12.47
CA MET A 82 -0.32 -14.28 -13.00
C MET A 82 0.14 -13.09 -13.84
N GLY A 83 1.39 -12.74 -13.69
CA GLY A 83 1.90 -11.61 -14.41
C GLY A 83 1.72 -10.29 -13.71
N ALA A 84 0.99 -10.28 -12.59
CA ALA A 84 0.78 -9.05 -11.83
C ALA A 84 1.24 -9.25 -10.39
N GLY A 85 2.30 -10.01 -10.19
CA GLY A 85 2.76 -10.31 -8.83
C GLY A 85 2.14 -11.56 -8.29
N GLY A 86 1.29 -12.21 -9.05
CA GLY A 86 0.66 -13.46 -8.65
C GLY A 86 -0.16 -13.27 -7.40
N TRP A 87 -0.15 -14.30 -6.56
CA TRP A 87 -0.95 -14.27 -5.34
C TRP A 87 -0.34 -13.39 -4.25
N GLY A 88 0.85 -12.85 -4.51
CA GLY A 88 1.53 -12.03 -3.52
C GLY A 88 1.23 -10.55 -3.62
N ALA A 89 0.25 -10.16 -4.42
CA ALA A 89 -0.06 -8.75 -4.59
C ALA A 89 -1.57 -8.56 -4.73
N THR A 90 -2.02 -7.36 -4.37
CA THR A 90 -3.41 -6.95 -4.53
C THR A 90 -3.44 -5.73 -5.44
N LEU A 91 -4.29 -5.77 -6.42
CA LEU A 91 -4.48 -4.65 -7.35
C LEU A 91 -5.64 -3.81 -6.87
N VAL A 92 -5.42 -2.52 -6.73
CA VAL A 92 -6.38 -1.59 -6.16
C VAL A 92 -6.72 -0.54 -7.21
N VAL A 93 -8.00 -0.25 -7.33
CA VAL A 93 -8.47 0.85 -8.17
C VAL A 93 -9.06 1.90 -7.25
N LEU A 94 -8.58 3.14 -7.41
CA LEU A 94 -8.99 4.25 -6.57
C LEU A 94 -9.96 5.15 -7.32
N LYS A 95 -10.82 5.79 -6.56
CA LYS A 95 -11.72 6.80 -7.11
C LYS A 95 -10.94 8.09 -7.30
N ARG A 96 -11.36 8.87 -8.26
CA ARG A 96 -10.72 10.16 -8.48
C ARG A 96 -10.94 11.06 -7.26
N ALA A 97 -9.93 11.87 -7.01
CA ALA A 97 -10.01 12.81 -5.91
C ALA A 97 -11.01 13.93 -6.21
#